data_c62401bb37226f783414390f0ba320b3
#
_entry.id   c62401bb37226f783414390f0ba320b3
#
_cell.length_a   1.000
_cell.length_b   1.000
_cell.length_c   1.000
_cell.angle_alpha   90.00
_cell.angle_beta   90.00
_cell.angle_gamma   90.00
#
_symmetry.space_group_name_H-M   'P 1'
#
loop_
_entity.id
_entity.type
_entity.pdbx_description
1 polymer ?
#
loop_
_entity_poly.entity_id
_entity_poly.type
_entity_poly.pdbx_seq_one_letter_code
_entity_poly.pdbx_strand_id
1 'polypeptide(L)'
;MSMADTNTSINDNAADCVQALIESFRPVETFGTIRAIDSKDIPAPFHSLLAHHSHMTVAMEAFHGHSVSLEVVSVAPDEAGERTSYTREILLRSPVFNDKAFGISSQPDEIPKKMNRVVQYGIVRINTNCLPQEVVARIEDGGTPLGRILIEADLHREVRCVRVFEVMPGPYFGELCLGSENKAVPRTFGRFATISISEQPVIELFEVVVPSAE
;
A
#
# COMPACT_ATOMS: atom_id res chain seq x y z
N MET A 1 30.74 1.70 -15.81
CA MET A 1 29.42 1.24 -15.39
C MET A 1 28.45 2.39 -15.60
N SER A 2 27.52 2.25 -16.54
CA SER A 2 26.61 3.34 -16.96
C SER A 2 25.49 3.51 -15.94
N MET A 3 24.96 4.74 -15.77
CA MET A 3 23.78 5.00 -14.92
C MET A 3 22.54 4.18 -15.35
N ALA A 4 22.47 3.74 -16.60
CA ALA A 4 21.41 2.87 -17.11
C ALA A 4 21.45 1.47 -16.49
N ASP A 5 22.65 0.89 -16.31
CA ASP A 5 22.81 -0.48 -15.77
C ASP A 5 22.42 -0.54 -14.28
N THR A 6 22.67 0.54 -13.53
CA THR A 6 22.31 0.63 -12.10
C THR A 6 20.80 0.73 -11.90
N ASN A 7 20.10 1.45 -12.80
CA ASN A 7 18.64 1.63 -12.70
C ASN A 7 17.87 0.35 -13.04
N THR A 8 18.35 -0.45 -13.99
CA THR A 8 17.75 -1.76 -14.35
C THR A 8 17.87 -2.74 -13.18
N SER A 9 19.04 -2.86 -12.56
CA SER A 9 19.28 -3.78 -11.43
C SER A 9 18.44 -3.44 -10.19
N ILE A 10 18.19 -2.15 -9.92
CA ILE A 10 17.36 -1.73 -8.78
C ILE A 10 15.86 -1.93 -9.07
N ASN A 11 15.43 -1.80 -10.32
CA ASN A 11 14.06 -2.07 -10.73
C ASN A 11 13.72 -3.57 -10.65
N ASP A 12 14.63 -4.44 -11.06
CA ASP A 12 14.46 -5.89 -10.98
C ASP A 12 14.29 -6.32 -9.50
N ASN A 13 15.11 -5.80 -8.60
CA ASN A 13 15.01 -6.10 -7.18
C ASN A 13 13.67 -5.65 -6.56
N ALA A 14 13.11 -4.50 -6.93
CA ALA A 14 11.83 -4.04 -6.40
C ALA A 14 10.65 -4.90 -6.89
N ALA A 15 10.69 -5.39 -8.13
CA ALA A 15 9.68 -6.31 -8.65
C ALA A 15 9.70 -7.65 -7.90
N ASP A 16 10.89 -8.20 -7.67
CA ASP A 16 11.07 -9.45 -6.90
C ASP A 16 10.57 -9.27 -5.46
N CYS A 17 10.83 -8.12 -4.81
CA CYS A 17 10.31 -7.83 -3.48
C CYS A 17 8.78 -7.77 -3.46
N VAL A 18 8.15 -7.13 -4.46
CA VAL A 18 6.69 -7.07 -4.57
C VAL A 18 6.12 -8.47 -4.76
N GLN A 19 6.72 -9.27 -5.64
CA GLN A 19 6.31 -10.66 -5.85
C GLN A 19 6.38 -11.44 -4.53
N ALA A 20 7.50 -11.41 -3.82
CA ALA A 20 7.69 -12.10 -2.55
C ALA A 20 6.72 -11.64 -1.44
N LEU A 21 6.32 -10.36 -1.43
CA LEU A 21 5.30 -9.86 -0.52
C LEU A 21 3.92 -10.48 -0.83
N ILE A 22 3.52 -10.53 -2.10
CA ILE A 22 2.25 -11.12 -2.52
C ILE A 22 2.24 -12.62 -2.23
N GLU A 23 3.33 -13.33 -2.55
CA GLU A 23 3.50 -14.78 -2.34
C GLU A 23 3.46 -15.19 -0.87
N SER A 24 3.68 -14.25 0.06
CA SER A 24 3.45 -14.50 1.50
C SER A 24 1.98 -14.83 1.82
N PHE A 25 1.04 -14.53 0.92
CA PHE A 25 -0.40 -14.73 1.12
C PHE A 25 -1.04 -15.59 0.03
N ARG A 26 -0.59 -15.47 -1.22
CA ARG A 26 -1.21 -16.12 -2.38
C ARG A 26 -0.32 -16.10 -3.61
N PRO A 27 -0.59 -16.97 -4.61
CA PRO A 27 0.05 -16.88 -5.91
C PRO A 27 -0.19 -15.52 -6.59
N VAL A 28 0.83 -14.95 -7.22
CA VAL A 28 0.78 -13.61 -7.85
C VAL A 28 -0.31 -13.52 -8.91
N GLU A 29 -0.57 -14.62 -9.63
CA GLU A 29 -1.57 -14.69 -10.71
C GLU A 29 -2.99 -14.40 -10.20
N THR A 30 -3.29 -14.72 -8.92
CA THR A 30 -4.59 -14.44 -8.32
C THR A 30 -4.75 -12.97 -7.93
N PHE A 31 -3.64 -12.30 -7.63
CA PHE A 31 -3.61 -10.87 -7.33
C PHE A 31 -3.82 -10.03 -8.60
N GLY A 32 -3.18 -10.41 -9.69
CA GLY A 32 -3.24 -9.73 -10.98
C GLY A 32 -1.89 -9.59 -11.65
N THR A 33 -1.80 -8.72 -12.67
CA THR A 33 -0.54 -8.42 -13.36
C THR A 33 0.04 -7.12 -12.82
N ILE A 34 1.35 -7.13 -12.52
CA ILE A 34 2.08 -6.00 -11.96
C ILE A 34 3.25 -5.69 -12.88
N ARG A 35 3.39 -4.44 -13.29
CA ARG A 35 4.43 -3.98 -14.18
C ARG A 35 5.10 -2.72 -13.62
N ALA A 36 6.42 -2.74 -13.42
CA ALA A 36 7.18 -1.56 -13.05
C ALA A 36 7.11 -0.50 -14.16
N ILE A 37 6.90 0.75 -13.77
CA ILE A 37 6.82 1.89 -14.68
C ILE A 37 7.65 3.07 -14.15
N ASP A 38 7.95 4.02 -15.03
CA ASP A 38 8.55 5.28 -14.61
C ASP A 38 7.50 6.16 -13.90
N SER A 39 7.89 6.84 -12.83
CA SER A 39 6.97 7.70 -12.07
C SER A 39 6.34 8.81 -12.92
N LYS A 40 7.04 9.29 -13.97
CA LYS A 40 6.50 10.28 -14.92
C LYS A 40 5.33 9.76 -15.76
N ASP A 41 5.19 8.44 -15.90
CA ASP A 41 4.17 7.80 -16.73
C ASP A 41 2.88 7.51 -15.91
N ILE A 42 2.86 7.85 -14.62
CA ILE A 42 1.68 7.71 -13.78
C ILE A 42 0.72 8.86 -14.04
N PRO A 43 -0.55 8.58 -14.39
CA PRO A 43 -1.54 9.65 -14.58
C PRO A 43 -1.96 10.28 -13.24
N ALA A 44 -2.47 11.51 -13.29
CA ALA A 44 -3.19 12.09 -12.17
C ALA A 44 -4.50 11.29 -11.93
N PRO A 45 -4.97 11.14 -10.67
CA PRO A 45 -4.39 11.65 -9.43
C PRO A 45 -3.32 10.72 -8.81
N PHE A 46 -3.06 9.55 -9.39
CA PHE A 46 -2.18 8.53 -8.82
C PHE A 46 -0.74 9.02 -8.62
N HIS A 47 -0.26 9.91 -9.52
CA HIS A 47 1.09 10.47 -9.38
C HIS A 47 1.28 11.17 -8.03
N SER A 48 0.36 12.03 -7.63
CA SER A 48 0.44 12.76 -6.36
C SER A 48 0.32 11.85 -5.14
N LEU A 49 -0.35 10.70 -5.28
CA LEU A 49 -0.55 9.72 -4.22
C LEU A 49 0.62 8.76 -4.05
N LEU A 50 1.41 8.50 -5.11
CA LEU A 50 2.41 7.42 -5.11
C LEU A 50 3.86 7.91 -5.26
N ALA A 51 4.09 9.02 -5.99
CA ALA A 51 5.43 9.50 -6.32
C ALA A 51 5.99 10.45 -5.22
N HIS A 52 5.99 10.00 -3.98
CA HIS A 52 6.50 10.79 -2.84
C HIS A 52 7.18 9.89 -1.81
N HIS A 53 7.96 10.52 -0.90
CA HIS A 53 8.69 9.87 0.19
C HIS A 53 8.02 10.08 1.56
N SER A 54 6.70 10.24 1.61
CA SER A 54 5.93 10.32 2.85
C SER A 54 5.10 9.05 3.10
N HIS A 55 4.53 8.94 4.30
CA HIS A 55 3.65 7.83 4.62
C HIS A 55 2.34 7.91 3.83
N MET A 56 1.91 6.78 3.25
CA MET A 56 0.67 6.71 2.46
C MET A 56 -0.57 7.06 3.27
N THR A 57 -0.62 6.68 4.54
CA THR A 57 -1.75 7.07 5.42
C THR A 57 -1.98 8.59 5.38
N VAL A 58 -0.90 9.37 5.52
CA VAL A 58 -0.98 10.85 5.49
C VAL A 58 -1.41 11.35 4.11
N ALA A 59 -0.87 10.76 3.05
CA ALA A 59 -1.23 11.13 1.68
C ALA A 59 -2.72 10.82 1.39
N MET A 60 -3.21 9.66 1.81
CA MET A 60 -4.62 9.27 1.65
C MET A 60 -5.55 10.17 2.46
N GLU A 61 -5.21 10.49 3.72
CA GLU A 61 -6.01 11.41 4.56
C GLU A 61 -6.08 12.80 3.94
N ALA A 62 -4.96 13.34 3.47
CA ALA A 62 -4.92 14.63 2.79
C ALA A 62 -5.75 14.64 1.49
N PHE A 63 -5.65 13.58 0.70
CA PHE A 63 -6.34 13.46 -0.58
C PHE A 63 -7.86 13.32 -0.44
N HIS A 64 -8.33 12.50 0.53
CA HIS A 64 -9.76 12.29 0.78
C HIS A 64 -10.38 13.31 1.73
N GLY A 65 -9.54 14.12 2.43
CA GLY A 65 -9.98 15.13 3.38
C GLY A 65 -10.52 14.57 4.71
N HIS A 66 -10.27 13.29 4.99
CA HIS A 66 -10.75 12.58 6.18
C HIS A 66 -9.73 11.57 6.68
N SER A 67 -9.75 11.29 7.98
CA SER A 67 -8.95 10.22 8.56
C SER A 67 -9.37 8.87 8.00
N VAL A 68 -8.37 8.02 7.75
CA VAL A 68 -8.59 6.65 7.31
C VAL A 68 -8.54 5.68 8.50
N SER A 69 -9.33 4.62 8.42
CA SER A 69 -9.27 3.47 9.33
C SER A 69 -8.48 2.33 8.71
N LEU A 70 -7.80 1.56 9.56
CA LEU A 70 -7.07 0.36 9.18
C LEU A 70 -7.94 -0.87 9.41
N GLU A 71 -7.94 -1.77 8.44
CA GLU A 71 -8.43 -3.13 8.55
C GLU A 71 -7.29 -4.10 8.23
N VAL A 72 -6.96 -5.01 9.14
CA VAL A 72 -6.03 -6.11 8.88
C VAL A 72 -6.83 -7.27 8.29
N VAL A 73 -6.54 -7.60 7.04
CA VAL A 73 -7.22 -8.67 6.30
C VAL A 73 -6.68 -10.04 6.70
N SER A 74 -5.35 -10.14 6.71
CA SER A 74 -4.66 -11.37 7.10
C SER A 74 -3.24 -11.09 7.58
N VAL A 75 -2.69 -12.05 8.31
CA VAL A 75 -1.30 -12.07 8.77
C VAL A 75 -0.67 -13.34 8.26
N ALA A 76 0.48 -13.23 7.61
CA ALA A 76 1.20 -14.39 7.10
C ALA A 76 1.77 -15.21 8.29
N PRO A 77 1.78 -16.55 8.16
CA PRO A 77 2.43 -17.40 9.16
C PRO A 77 3.92 -17.07 9.27
N ASP A 78 4.44 -17.08 10.48
CA ASP A 78 5.88 -17.01 10.73
C ASP A 78 6.50 -18.39 10.47
N GLU A 79 7.09 -18.58 9.28
CA GLU A 79 7.65 -19.87 8.87
C GLU A 79 8.84 -20.32 9.72
N ALA A 80 9.57 -19.40 10.34
CA ALA A 80 10.74 -19.70 11.14
C ALA A 80 10.45 -19.92 12.62
N GLY A 81 9.28 -19.53 13.12
CA GLY A 81 8.91 -19.58 14.54
C GLY A 81 9.74 -18.63 15.43
N GLU A 82 10.58 -17.79 14.83
CA GLU A 82 11.53 -16.93 15.54
C GLU A 82 10.98 -15.52 15.82
N ARG A 83 9.77 -15.21 15.36
CA ARG A 83 9.12 -13.87 15.45
C ARG A 83 10.00 -12.70 14.99
N THR A 84 10.88 -12.95 14.04
CA THR A 84 11.79 -11.93 13.50
C THR A 84 11.14 -11.06 12.46
N SER A 85 10.04 -11.53 11.86
CA SER A 85 9.30 -10.86 10.79
C SER A 85 7.80 -10.92 11.06
N TYR A 86 7.13 -9.79 10.87
CA TYR A 86 5.67 -9.68 10.92
C TYR A 86 5.18 -9.17 9.57
N THR A 87 4.43 -10.01 8.83
CA THR A 87 3.89 -9.67 7.52
C THR A 87 2.38 -9.66 7.56
N ARG A 88 1.75 -8.55 7.15
CA ARG A 88 0.30 -8.41 7.13
C ARG A 88 -0.23 -7.81 5.84
N GLU A 89 -1.42 -8.22 5.47
CA GLU A 89 -2.24 -7.66 4.41
C GLU A 89 -3.27 -6.72 5.02
N ILE A 90 -3.44 -5.53 4.46
CA ILE A 90 -4.26 -4.48 5.04
C ILE A 90 -5.11 -3.76 4.00
N LEU A 91 -6.21 -3.16 4.49
CA LEU A 91 -6.98 -2.15 3.77
C LEU A 91 -7.00 -0.85 4.56
N LEU A 92 -6.86 0.27 3.87
CA LEU A 92 -7.26 1.56 4.42
C LEU A 92 -8.64 1.92 3.88
N ARG A 93 -9.51 2.35 4.78
CA ARG A 93 -10.88 2.77 4.46
C ARG A 93 -11.09 4.23 4.81
N SER A 94 -11.77 4.95 3.92
CA SER A 94 -12.20 6.33 4.15
C SER A 94 -13.73 6.42 4.21
N PRO A 95 -14.30 7.21 5.13
CA PRO A 95 -15.73 7.47 5.19
C PRO A 95 -16.22 8.30 4.00
N VAL A 96 -15.32 9.01 3.32
CA VAL A 96 -15.61 9.81 2.14
C VAL A 96 -14.60 9.47 1.06
N PHE A 97 -15.06 9.40 -0.18
CA PHE A 97 -14.22 9.16 -1.35
C PHE A 97 -14.15 10.42 -2.21
N ASN A 98 -12.97 10.76 -2.71
CA ASN A 98 -12.79 11.92 -3.58
C ASN A 98 -13.05 11.55 -5.04
N ASP A 99 -14.32 11.28 -5.38
CA ASP A 99 -14.76 10.86 -6.72
C ASP A 99 -14.32 11.85 -7.81
N LYS A 100 -14.38 13.15 -7.51
CA LYS A 100 -14.04 14.20 -8.47
C LYS A 100 -12.61 14.15 -8.96
N ALA A 101 -11.67 13.73 -8.10
CA ALA A 101 -10.26 13.61 -8.46
C ALA A 101 -10.01 12.46 -9.44
N PHE A 102 -10.89 11.47 -9.48
CA PHE A 102 -10.84 10.34 -10.43
C PHE A 102 -11.70 10.58 -11.68
N GLY A 103 -12.26 11.79 -11.85
CA GLY A 103 -13.09 12.14 -13.01
C GLY A 103 -14.52 11.60 -12.96
N ILE A 104 -14.97 11.12 -11.80
CA ILE A 104 -16.30 10.57 -11.62
C ILE A 104 -17.27 11.70 -11.26
N SER A 105 -18.29 11.88 -12.09
CA SER A 105 -19.36 12.87 -11.85
C SER A 105 -20.39 12.27 -10.89
N SER A 106 -20.24 12.57 -9.59
CA SER A 106 -21.31 12.29 -8.64
C SER A 106 -22.48 13.23 -8.88
N GLN A 107 -23.70 12.71 -9.00
CA GLN A 107 -24.90 13.53 -9.06
C GLN A 107 -25.07 14.27 -7.72
N PRO A 108 -25.42 15.57 -7.73
CA PRO A 108 -25.45 16.40 -6.52
C PRO A 108 -26.52 16.03 -5.49
N ASP A 109 -27.46 15.16 -5.82
CA ASP A 109 -28.61 14.85 -4.99
C ASP A 109 -28.49 13.56 -4.15
N GLU A 110 -27.44 12.78 -4.33
CA GLU A 110 -27.14 11.67 -3.41
C GLU A 110 -26.18 12.18 -2.34
N ILE A 111 -26.73 12.46 -1.13
CA ILE A 111 -25.91 12.56 0.09
C ILE A 111 -25.09 11.26 0.12
N PRO A 112 -23.75 11.31 0.04
CA PRO A 112 -22.96 10.10 0.07
C PRO A 112 -23.32 9.41 1.39
N LYS A 113 -24.01 8.26 1.32
CA LYS A 113 -24.06 7.36 2.46
C LYS A 113 -22.62 7.23 2.89
N LYS A 114 -22.31 7.45 4.17
CA LYS A 114 -20.98 7.22 4.76
C LYS A 114 -20.60 5.76 4.49
N MET A 115 -20.19 5.50 3.26
CA MET A 115 -19.68 4.20 2.87
C MET A 115 -18.20 4.23 3.19
N ASN A 116 -17.82 3.45 4.16
CA ASN A 116 -16.43 3.23 4.56
C ASN A 116 -15.73 2.47 3.43
N ARG A 117 -15.37 3.18 2.34
CA ARG A 117 -14.80 2.61 1.11
C ARG A 117 -13.33 2.30 1.29
N VAL A 118 -12.89 1.21 0.69
CA VAL A 118 -11.47 0.92 0.54
C VAL A 118 -10.85 1.97 -0.38
N VAL A 119 -9.79 2.62 0.09
CA VAL A 119 -9.05 3.64 -0.67
C VAL A 119 -7.63 3.19 -0.99
N GLN A 120 -7.11 2.23 -0.20
CA GLN A 120 -5.79 1.65 -0.39
C GLN A 120 -5.79 0.19 0.06
N TYR A 121 -5.13 -0.64 -0.73
CA TYR A 121 -4.68 -1.98 -0.38
C TYR A 121 -3.19 -1.93 -0.05
N GLY A 122 -2.72 -2.76 0.88
CA GLY A 122 -1.30 -2.84 1.19
C GLY A 122 -0.87 -4.20 1.74
N ILE A 123 0.38 -4.55 1.44
CA ILE A 123 1.12 -5.61 2.12
C ILE A 123 2.33 -4.97 2.78
N VAL A 124 2.55 -5.32 4.04
CA VAL A 124 3.62 -4.76 4.86
C VAL A 124 4.38 -5.90 5.50
N ARG A 125 5.70 -5.94 5.30
CA ARG A 125 6.64 -6.83 6.01
C ARG A 125 7.52 -6.01 6.93
N ILE A 126 7.63 -6.40 8.18
CA ILE A 126 8.29 -5.66 9.24
C ILE A 126 9.30 -6.56 9.92
N ASN A 127 10.56 -6.14 10.00
CA ASN A 127 11.57 -6.77 10.86
C ASN A 127 11.34 -6.28 12.30
N THR A 128 10.68 -7.09 13.11
CA THR A 128 10.30 -6.74 14.48
C THR A 128 11.47 -6.60 15.43
N ASN A 129 12.60 -7.27 15.15
CA ASN A 129 13.82 -7.16 15.96
C ASN A 129 14.48 -5.78 15.91
N CYS A 130 14.13 -4.98 14.90
CA CYS A 130 14.68 -3.64 14.71
C CYS A 130 13.78 -2.54 15.29
N LEU A 131 12.73 -2.91 16.04
CA LEU A 131 11.76 -1.98 16.60
C LEU A 131 11.67 -2.13 18.14
N PRO A 132 11.37 -1.03 18.87
CA PRO A 132 11.02 -1.14 20.29
C PRO A 132 9.80 -2.06 20.50
N GLN A 133 9.81 -2.85 21.56
CA GLN A 133 8.75 -3.82 21.85
C GLN A 133 7.35 -3.19 21.94
N GLU A 134 7.25 -1.99 22.49
CA GLU A 134 6.02 -1.21 22.57
C GLU A 134 5.46 -0.82 21.19
N VAL A 135 6.35 -0.55 20.22
CA VAL A 135 5.97 -0.25 18.83
C VAL A 135 5.47 -1.52 18.16
N VAL A 136 6.17 -2.64 18.34
CA VAL A 136 5.75 -3.96 17.83
C VAL A 136 4.37 -4.32 18.36
N ALA A 137 4.14 -4.21 19.67
CA ALA A 137 2.85 -4.52 20.29
C ALA A 137 1.69 -3.68 19.69
N ARG A 138 1.92 -2.39 19.43
CA ARG A 138 0.94 -1.52 18.77
C ARG A 138 0.67 -1.90 17.32
N ILE A 139 1.69 -2.39 16.61
CA ILE A 139 1.56 -2.86 15.23
C ILE A 139 0.73 -4.15 15.19
N GLU A 140 1.00 -5.08 16.10
CA GLU A 140 0.31 -6.37 16.21
C GLU A 140 -1.15 -6.21 16.66
N ASP A 141 -1.47 -5.22 17.51
CA ASP A 141 -2.84 -4.86 17.90
C ASP A 141 -3.74 -4.54 16.68
N GLY A 142 -3.16 -4.05 15.59
CA GLY A 142 -3.85 -3.86 14.30
C GLY A 142 -4.84 -2.71 14.25
N GLY A 143 -5.03 -1.95 15.35
CA GLY A 143 -6.00 -0.86 15.41
C GLY A 143 -5.54 0.47 14.81
N THR A 144 -4.22 0.65 14.63
CA THR A 144 -3.65 1.93 14.18
C THR A 144 -2.82 1.74 12.90
N PRO A 145 -2.97 2.62 11.88
CA PRO A 145 -2.11 2.59 10.69
C PRO A 145 -0.62 2.73 11.04
N LEU A 146 0.23 1.93 10.38
CA LEU A 146 1.67 1.87 10.63
C LEU A 146 2.33 3.26 10.60
N GLY A 147 2.03 4.06 9.58
CA GLY A 147 2.59 5.40 9.44
C GLY A 147 2.33 6.28 10.67
N ARG A 148 1.14 6.18 11.27
CA ARG A 148 0.79 6.91 12.49
C ARG A 148 1.56 6.39 13.70
N ILE A 149 1.67 5.08 13.87
CA ILE A 149 2.47 4.46 14.95
C ILE A 149 3.91 4.97 14.92
N LEU A 150 4.54 4.94 13.73
CA LEU A 150 5.93 5.37 13.56
C LEU A 150 6.13 6.88 13.81
N ILE A 151 5.13 7.71 13.45
CA ILE A 151 5.15 9.16 13.72
C ILE A 151 5.07 9.41 15.23
N GLU A 152 4.13 8.77 15.91
CA GLU A 152 3.91 8.95 17.35
C GLU A 152 5.04 8.38 18.21
N ALA A 153 5.73 7.35 17.73
CA ALA A 153 6.89 6.78 18.39
C ALA A 153 8.18 7.63 18.23
N ASP A 154 8.12 8.72 17.45
CA ASP A 154 9.23 9.64 17.18
C ASP A 154 10.55 8.96 16.74
N LEU A 155 10.42 7.85 16.01
CA LEU A 155 11.57 7.10 15.49
C LEU A 155 12.22 7.88 14.33
N HIS A 156 13.57 7.95 14.34
CA HIS A 156 14.30 8.47 13.19
C HIS A 156 14.13 7.52 12.00
N ARG A 157 13.35 7.93 11.02
CA ARG A 157 12.92 7.11 9.90
C ARG A 157 13.00 7.84 8.57
N GLU A 158 13.21 7.07 7.51
CA GLU A 158 13.25 7.56 6.15
C GLU A 158 12.55 6.59 5.21
N VAL A 159 11.67 7.09 4.36
CA VAL A 159 11.06 6.31 3.27
C VAL A 159 12.02 6.32 2.08
N ARG A 160 12.48 5.15 1.67
CA ARG A 160 13.47 4.96 0.60
C ARG A 160 12.94 4.03 -0.49
N CYS A 161 13.72 3.90 -1.56
CA CYS A 161 13.49 2.93 -2.63
C CYS A 161 12.07 2.95 -3.20
N VAL A 162 11.46 4.15 -3.33
CA VAL A 162 10.13 4.25 -3.91
C VAL A 162 10.18 3.86 -5.40
N ARG A 163 9.43 2.82 -5.75
CA ARG A 163 9.23 2.34 -7.12
C ARG A 163 7.74 2.22 -7.38
N VAL A 164 7.34 2.55 -8.58
CA VAL A 164 5.93 2.59 -8.95
C VAL A 164 5.59 1.53 -9.97
N PHE A 165 4.37 1.04 -9.88
CA PHE A 165 3.87 -0.08 -10.64
C PHE A 165 2.49 0.23 -11.20
N GLU A 166 2.27 -0.18 -12.44
CA GLU A 166 0.95 -0.36 -12.99
C GLU A 166 0.41 -1.71 -12.50
N VAL A 167 -0.83 -1.73 -12.07
CA VAL A 167 -1.51 -2.93 -11.57
C VAL A 167 -2.77 -3.16 -12.39
N MET A 168 -2.85 -4.32 -13.01
CA MET A 168 -4.08 -4.85 -13.62
C MET A 168 -4.66 -5.85 -12.63
N PRO A 169 -5.69 -5.46 -11.85
CA PRO A 169 -6.18 -6.26 -10.75
C PRO A 169 -6.79 -7.59 -11.21
N GLY A 170 -6.47 -8.65 -10.48
CA GLY A 170 -7.12 -9.95 -10.62
C GLY A 170 -8.41 -10.06 -9.80
N PRO A 171 -9.09 -11.23 -9.87
CA PRO A 171 -10.38 -11.45 -9.19
C PRO A 171 -10.31 -11.20 -7.68
N TYR A 172 -9.24 -11.64 -7.04
CA TYR A 172 -9.06 -11.46 -5.59
C TYR A 172 -9.08 -10.00 -5.17
N PHE A 173 -8.33 -9.15 -5.89
CA PHE A 173 -8.28 -7.73 -5.59
C PHE A 173 -9.66 -7.07 -5.79
N GLY A 174 -10.39 -7.48 -6.84
CA GLY A 174 -11.73 -7.00 -7.13
C GLY A 174 -12.73 -7.34 -6.02
N GLU A 175 -12.74 -8.59 -5.58
CA GLU A 175 -13.58 -9.05 -4.48
C GLU A 175 -13.27 -8.31 -3.19
N LEU A 176 -12.00 -8.27 -2.80
CA LEU A 176 -11.55 -7.67 -1.55
C LEU A 176 -11.78 -6.16 -1.48
N CYS A 177 -11.49 -5.43 -2.56
CA CYS A 177 -11.49 -3.97 -2.55
C CYS A 177 -12.84 -3.37 -2.96
N LEU A 178 -13.60 -4.04 -3.82
CA LEU A 178 -14.87 -3.53 -4.36
C LEU A 178 -16.12 -4.31 -3.91
N GLY A 179 -15.93 -5.43 -3.21
CA GLY A 179 -17.02 -6.24 -2.69
C GLY A 179 -17.89 -6.88 -3.79
N SER A 180 -17.34 -7.09 -4.97
CA SER A 180 -18.08 -7.70 -6.10
C SER A 180 -17.14 -8.52 -6.98
N GLU A 181 -17.42 -9.82 -7.09
CA GLU A 181 -16.70 -10.74 -7.99
C GLU A 181 -16.87 -10.41 -9.48
N ASN A 182 -17.90 -9.64 -9.84
CA ASN A 182 -18.32 -9.41 -11.23
C ASN A 182 -18.01 -8.00 -11.75
N LYS A 183 -17.43 -7.12 -10.94
CA LYS A 183 -16.98 -5.82 -11.43
C LYS A 183 -15.52 -5.90 -11.84
N ALA A 184 -15.25 -5.63 -13.11
CA ALA A 184 -13.88 -5.43 -13.57
C ALA A 184 -13.28 -4.27 -12.80
N VAL A 185 -12.21 -4.55 -12.02
CA VAL A 185 -11.47 -3.47 -11.37
C VAL A 185 -10.68 -2.75 -12.46
N PRO A 186 -10.86 -1.43 -12.61
CA PRO A 186 -10.08 -0.70 -13.58
C PRO A 186 -8.59 -0.79 -13.25
N ARG A 187 -7.76 -0.63 -14.26
CA ARG A 187 -6.32 -0.47 -14.11
C ARG A 187 -6.02 0.55 -13.01
N THR A 188 -5.14 0.19 -12.11
CA THR A 188 -4.70 1.07 -11.02
C THR A 188 -3.19 1.11 -10.91
N PHE A 189 -2.69 1.77 -9.88
CA PHE A 189 -1.28 1.98 -9.65
C PHE A 189 -0.92 1.74 -8.19
N GLY A 190 0.30 1.26 -7.99
CA GLY A 190 0.85 1.04 -6.67
C GLY A 190 2.30 1.48 -6.56
N ARG A 191 2.83 1.41 -5.35
CA ARG A 191 4.25 1.63 -5.11
C ARG A 191 4.82 0.55 -4.19
N PHE A 192 6.07 0.24 -4.41
CA PHE A 192 6.93 -0.41 -3.44
C PHE A 192 7.79 0.65 -2.76
N ALA A 193 7.93 0.57 -1.45
CA ALA A 193 8.81 1.42 -0.68
C ALA A 193 9.43 0.64 0.47
N THR A 194 10.59 1.10 0.95
CA THR A 194 11.19 0.65 2.19
C THR A 194 11.19 1.78 3.20
N ILE A 195 11.00 1.46 4.48
CA ILE A 195 11.25 2.41 5.56
C ILE A 195 12.48 1.95 6.32
N SER A 196 13.48 2.82 6.35
CA SER A 196 14.66 2.64 7.18
C SER A 196 14.44 3.31 8.53
N ILE A 197 14.89 2.65 9.59
CA ILE A 197 14.93 3.20 10.96
C ILE A 197 16.39 3.16 11.40
N SER A 198 16.91 4.31 11.83
CA SER A 198 18.35 4.47 12.13
C SER A 198 19.23 3.92 11.01
N GLU A 199 18.91 4.29 9.75
CA GLU A 199 19.60 3.93 8.51
C GLU A 199 19.49 2.44 8.08
N GLN A 200 18.89 1.58 8.88
CA GLN A 200 18.67 0.18 8.53
C GLN A 200 17.28 -0.02 7.89
N PRO A 201 17.17 -0.77 6.79
CA PRO A 201 15.89 -1.12 6.21
C PRO A 201 15.14 -2.07 7.15
N VAL A 202 14.00 -1.62 7.66
CA VAL A 202 13.20 -2.35 8.67
C VAL A 202 11.85 -2.78 8.12
N ILE A 203 11.28 -2.01 7.20
CA ILE A 203 9.92 -2.24 6.72
C ILE A 203 9.91 -2.20 5.19
N GLU A 204 9.26 -3.18 4.59
CA GLU A 204 8.93 -3.23 3.17
C GLU A 204 7.43 -3.07 3.00
N LEU A 205 7.04 -2.28 2.00
CA LEU A 205 5.66 -1.91 1.74
C LEU A 205 5.34 -2.08 0.26
N PHE A 206 4.26 -2.80 -0.05
CA PHE A 206 3.62 -2.72 -1.35
C PHE A 206 2.22 -2.12 -1.14
N GLU A 207 1.97 -0.96 -1.71
CA GLU A 207 0.76 -0.17 -1.50
C GLU A 207 0.10 0.14 -2.84
N VAL A 208 -1.19 -0.18 -2.98
CA VAL A 208 -1.96 -0.01 -4.21
C VAL A 208 -3.14 0.90 -3.93
N VAL A 209 -3.30 1.96 -4.72
CA VAL A 209 -4.46 2.85 -4.66
C VAL A 209 -5.68 2.11 -5.21
N VAL A 210 -6.79 2.16 -4.49
CA VAL A 210 -8.05 1.58 -4.95
C VAL A 210 -8.86 2.69 -5.62
N PRO A 211 -9.06 2.64 -6.95
CA PRO A 211 -9.88 3.61 -7.65
C PRO A 211 -11.35 3.40 -7.31
N SER A 212 -12.18 4.40 -7.55
CA SER A 212 -13.63 4.21 -7.48
C SER A 212 -14.08 3.22 -8.56
N ALA A 213 -14.97 2.32 -8.21
CA ALA A 213 -15.67 1.52 -9.22
C ALA A 213 -16.66 2.43 -9.96
N GLU A 214 -16.60 2.42 -11.29
CA GLU A 214 -17.61 3.03 -12.13
C GLU A 214 -18.96 2.32 -12.00
#